data_045e47af1edf07ca3d6429efab964342
#
_entry.id   045e47af1edf07ca3d6429efab964342
#
_cell.length_a   1.000
_cell.length_b   1.000
_cell.length_c   1.000
_cell.angle_alpha   90.00
_cell.angle_beta   90.00
_cell.angle_gamma   90.00
#
_symmetry.space_group_name_H-M   'P 1'
#
loop_
_entity.id
_entity.type
_entity.pdbx_description
1 polymer ?
#
loop_
_entity_poly.entity_id
_entity_poly.type
_entity_poly.pdbx_seq_one_letter_code
_entity_poly.pdbx_strand_id
1 'polypeptide(L)'
;MQEKDNQNKTQGILETVREVNEKERQREEERKIQQQKKDEAKREEYEHQLADEKVELLKLKQGVIDNSEKLNQENKEKKKYTLWQKIGNFIYHNKWWLGIAAFFVFVAGFLIYDKVTTVKSDINILLISDDSDLYQHYRYMLDYFDSNTGDYNNDGDTCANLLYIPISGDDSDGKTMMNAYDSNLSQLTTQFQLGESMMIIADSKSDKLVEPEDTLANLEELFPSCPYVKRYGLYLSGTDFAKQIGYEEGNVPEDLYIGIRKPTKTLSSDKTTQDNYDLAVRTLQNIIDDLSK
;
A
#
# COMPACT_ATOMS: atom_id res chain seq x y z
N MET A 1 -41.95 -33.27 22.03
CA MET A 1 -41.57 -32.93 23.43
C MET A 1 -40.20 -32.21 23.53
N GLN A 2 -39.34 -32.35 22.56
CA GLN A 2 -37.98 -31.70 22.56
C GLN A 2 -37.96 -30.19 22.16
N GLU A 3 -38.97 -29.68 21.44
CA GLU A 3 -38.99 -28.26 21.05
C GLU A 3 -39.39 -27.28 22.16
N LYS A 4 -40.20 -27.71 23.11
CA LYS A 4 -40.61 -26.88 24.26
C LYS A 4 -39.48 -26.71 25.31
N ASP A 5 -38.58 -27.70 25.45
CA ASP A 5 -37.45 -27.62 26.35
C ASP A 5 -36.32 -26.65 25.85
N ASN A 6 -36.15 -26.53 24.56
CA ASN A 6 -35.17 -25.58 23.99
C ASN A 6 -35.66 -24.13 24.08
N GLN A 7 -36.93 -23.87 23.93
CA GLN A 7 -37.49 -22.51 24.07
C GLN A 7 -37.40 -22.00 25.51
N ASN A 8 -37.64 -22.83 26.51
CA ASN A 8 -37.49 -22.46 27.92
C ASN A 8 -36.04 -22.22 28.33
N LYS A 9 -35.08 -22.98 27.82
CA LYS A 9 -33.65 -22.73 28.04
C LYS A 9 -33.17 -21.42 27.42
N THR A 10 -33.63 -21.09 26.23
CA THR A 10 -33.23 -19.85 25.52
C THR A 10 -33.86 -18.61 26.19
N GLN A 11 -35.06 -18.69 26.71
CA GLN A 11 -35.64 -17.61 27.51
C GLN A 11 -34.92 -17.36 28.83
N GLY A 12 -34.53 -18.42 29.55
CA GLY A 12 -33.73 -18.28 30.77
C GLY A 12 -32.35 -17.66 30.56
N ILE A 13 -31.71 -17.96 29.43
CA ILE A 13 -30.40 -17.35 29.10
C ILE A 13 -30.55 -15.86 28.74
N LEU A 14 -31.60 -15.48 28.03
CA LEU A 14 -31.85 -14.08 27.68
C LEU A 14 -32.21 -13.24 28.90
N GLU A 15 -32.87 -13.84 29.91
CA GLU A 15 -33.22 -13.17 31.16
C GLU A 15 -31.99 -12.97 32.03
N THR A 16 -31.11 -13.98 32.17
CA THR A 16 -29.83 -13.85 32.87
C THR A 16 -28.88 -12.83 32.22
N VAL A 17 -28.84 -12.74 30.88
CA VAL A 17 -28.04 -11.73 30.19
C VAL A 17 -28.59 -10.32 30.44
N ARG A 18 -29.91 -10.14 30.47
CA ARG A 18 -30.52 -8.84 30.82
C ARG A 18 -30.19 -8.42 32.25
N GLU A 19 -30.30 -9.34 33.23
CA GLU A 19 -29.93 -9.04 34.63
C GLU A 19 -28.47 -8.69 34.81
N VAL A 20 -27.58 -9.37 34.09
CA VAL A 20 -26.14 -9.04 34.10
C VAL A 20 -25.88 -7.65 33.51
N ASN A 21 -26.49 -7.34 32.37
CA ASN A 21 -26.33 -6.03 31.74
C ASN A 21 -26.94 -4.88 32.56
N GLU A 22 -28.03 -5.12 33.30
CA GLU A 22 -28.58 -4.13 34.24
C GLU A 22 -27.67 -3.90 35.44
N LYS A 23 -27.11 -4.97 36.00
CA LYS A 23 -26.13 -4.85 37.11
C LYS A 23 -24.82 -4.14 36.68
N GLU A 24 -24.38 -4.39 35.48
CA GLU A 24 -23.21 -3.65 34.92
C GLU A 24 -23.51 -2.17 34.75
N ARG A 25 -24.66 -1.80 34.20
CA ARG A 25 -25.08 -0.40 34.10
C ARG A 25 -25.18 0.29 35.45
N GLN A 26 -25.78 -0.36 36.45
CA GLN A 26 -25.86 0.17 37.81
C GLN A 26 -24.47 0.41 38.40
N ARG A 27 -23.53 -0.53 38.24
CA ARG A 27 -22.13 -0.36 38.66
C ARG A 27 -21.39 0.77 37.94
N GLU A 28 -21.67 0.95 36.68
CA GLU A 28 -21.07 2.06 35.94
C GLU A 28 -21.65 3.42 36.37
N GLU A 29 -22.93 3.50 36.64
CA GLU A 29 -23.56 4.71 37.16
C GLU A 29 -23.04 5.04 38.57
N GLU A 30 -22.93 4.03 39.45
CA GLU A 30 -22.34 4.22 40.76
C GLU A 30 -20.89 4.71 40.70
N ARG A 31 -20.09 4.16 39.82
CA ARG A 31 -18.70 4.62 39.57
C ARG A 31 -18.65 6.08 39.08
N LYS A 32 -19.53 6.45 38.18
CA LYS A 32 -19.64 7.84 37.70
C LYS A 32 -20.03 8.81 38.80
N ILE A 33 -21.02 8.42 39.63
CA ILE A 33 -21.44 9.22 40.78
C ILE A 33 -20.32 9.34 41.80
N GLN A 34 -19.59 8.26 42.07
CA GLN A 34 -18.45 8.31 43.01
C GLN A 34 -17.31 9.20 42.45
N GLN A 35 -17.09 9.16 41.14
CA GLN A 35 -16.07 9.98 40.51
C GLN A 35 -16.43 11.47 40.52
N GLN A 36 -17.68 11.79 40.25
CA GLN A 36 -18.19 13.15 40.36
C GLN A 36 -18.07 13.72 41.76
N LYS A 37 -18.46 12.93 42.79
CA LYS A 37 -18.30 13.35 44.19
C LYS A 37 -16.85 13.57 44.59
N LYS A 38 -15.90 12.77 44.06
CA LYS A 38 -14.46 12.98 44.31
C LYS A 38 -13.94 14.24 43.61
N ASP A 39 -14.42 14.50 42.43
CA ASP A 39 -14.00 15.69 41.68
C ASP A 39 -14.61 16.97 42.25
N GLU A 40 -15.84 16.91 42.75
CA GLU A 40 -16.49 18.02 43.50
C GLU A 40 -15.75 18.30 44.80
N ALA A 41 -15.45 17.28 45.59
CA ALA A 41 -14.69 17.44 46.84
C ALA A 41 -13.30 18.07 46.61
N LYS A 42 -12.60 17.68 45.51
CA LYS A 42 -11.33 18.28 45.14
C LYS A 42 -11.47 19.74 44.71
N ARG A 43 -12.55 20.10 44.03
CA ARG A 43 -12.82 21.48 43.63
C ARG A 43 -13.11 22.33 44.87
N GLU A 44 -13.93 21.83 45.80
CA GLU A 44 -14.22 22.56 47.04
C GLU A 44 -12.96 22.78 47.86
N GLU A 45 -12.09 21.74 47.98
CA GLU A 45 -10.81 21.85 48.68
C GLU A 45 -9.88 22.88 48.03
N TYR A 46 -9.81 22.90 46.71
CA TYR A 46 -9.03 23.88 45.94
C TYR A 46 -9.58 25.31 46.10
N GLU A 47 -10.90 25.46 46.03
CA GLU A 47 -11.54 26.77 46.24
C GLU A 47 -11.32 27.30 47.70
N HIS A 48 -11.34 26.40 48.65
CA HIS A 48 -11.04 26.75 50.07
C HIS A 48 -9.58 27.20 50.21
N GLN A 49 -8.64 26.48 49.61
CA GLN A 49 -7.23 26.87 49.58
C GLN A 49 -7.00 28.25 48.93
N LEU A 50 -7.64 28.51 47.78
CA LEU A 50 -7.59 29.80 47.11
C LEU A 50 -8.20 30.94 47.93
N ALA A 51 -9.27 30.64 48.69
CA ALA A 51 -9.90 31.63 49.57
C ALA A 51 -8.98 31.96 50.76
N ASP A 52 -8.36 30.94 51.35
CA ASP A 52 -7.40 31.14 52.45
C ASP A 52 -6.17 31.94 52.00
N GLU A 53 -5.61 31.62 50.78
CA GLU A 53 -4.49 32.40 50.23
C GLU A 53 -4.86 33.85 49.99
N LYS A 54 -6.06 34.12 49.47
CA LYS A 54 -6.54 35.49 49.28
C LYS A 54 -6.69 36.27 50.58
N VAL A 55 -7.20 35.61 51.64
CA VAL A 55 -7.34 36.20 52.97
C VAL A 55 -5.96 36.51 53.57
N GLU A 56 -4.99 35.62 53.38
CA GLU A 56 -3.63 35.79 53.86
C GLU A 56 -2.90 36.91 53.13
N LEU A 57 -3.08 37.05 51.80
CA LEU A 57 -2.61 38.15 50.99
C LEU A 57 -3.23 39.50 51.42
N LEU A 58 -4.51 39.51 51.76
CA LEU A 58 -5.17 40.73 52.28
C LEU A 58 -4.61 41.14 53.66
N LYS A 59 -4.37 40.17 54.56
CA LYS A 59 -3.77 40.47 55.87
C LYS A 59 -2.35 40.99 55.74
N LEU A 60 -1.56 40.51 54.79
CA LEU A 60 -0.22 40.96 54.48
C LEU A 60 -0.23 42.41 53.88
N LYS A 61 -1.17 42.72 52.99
CA LYS A 61 -1.37 44.07 52.42
C LYS A 61 -1.85 45.08 53.44
N GLN A 62 -2.60 44.64 54.43
CA GLN A 62 -3.11 45.49 55.53
C GLN A 62 -2.10 45.64 56.68
N GLY A 63 -0.92 45.01 56.61
CA GLY A 63 0.09 45.11 57.64
C GLY A 63 -0.29 44.35 58.94
N VAL A 64 -1.27 43.47 58.89
CA VAL A 64 -1.73 42.64 60.03
C VAL A 64 -0.77 41.51 60.33
N ILE A 65 -0.04 41.03 59.31
CA ILE A 65 1.02 40.01 59.42
C ILE A 65 2.23 40.48 58.62
N ASP A 66 3.43 40.43 59.23
CA ASP A 66 4.68 40.83 58.57
C ASP A 66 5.28 39.76 57.67
N ASN A 67 4.88 38.50 57.82
CA ASN A 67 5.42 37.36 57.06
C ASN A 67 4.38 36.25 56.97
N SER A 68 4.30 35.60 55.81
CA SER A 68 3.45 34.39 55.60
C SER A 68 4.31 33.23 55.10
N GLU A 69 4.37 32.17 55.88
CA GLU A 69 5.09 30.96 55.53
C GLU A 69 4.52 30.28 54.24
N LYS A 70 3.21 30.41 54.01
CA LYS A 70 2.56 29.84 52.81
C LYS A 70 2.91 30.58 51.54
N LEU A 71 3.05 31.95 51.61
CA LEU A 71 3.41 32.78 50.46
C LEU A 71 4.93 32.83 50.20
N ASN A 72 5.75 32.57 51.19
CA ASN A 72 7.22 32.53 51.07
C ASN A 72 7.74 31.28 50.37
N GLN A 73 6.92 30.24 50.12
CA GLN A 73 7.34 29.09 49.35
C GLN A 73 7.53 29.36 47.88
N GLU A 74 6.99 30.50 47.34
CA GLU A 74 7.16 30.86 45.95
C GLU A 74 8.43 31.66 45.64
N ASN A 75 9.13 32.19 46.65
CA ASN A 75 10.39 32.93 46.45
C ASN A 75 11.65 32.04 46.56
N LYS A 76 11.60 30.84 45.99
CA LYS A 76 12.84 30.12 45.71
C LYS A 76 13.59 30.88 44.62
N GLU A 77 14.78 31.39 44.97
CA GLU A 77 15.69 32.05 44.02
C GLU A 77 15.66 31.29 42.68
N LYS A 78 15.33 32.02 41.62
CA LYS A 78 15.33 31.48 40.25
C LYS A 78 16.77 31.06 39.96
N LYS A 79 17.08 29.75 40.15
CA LYS A 79 18.38 29.18 39.80
C LYS A 79 18.61 29.47 38.33
N LYS A 80 19.68 30.24 38.01
CA LYS A 80 20.09 30.49 36.65
C LYS A 80 20.65 29.17 36.07
N TYR A 81 19.82 28.43 35.36
CA TYR A 81 20.24 27.21 34.68
C TYR A 81 21.10 27.57 33.48
N THR A 82 22.23 26.86 33.33
CA THR A 82 23.01 26.90 32.10
C THR A 82 22.21 26.32 30.94
N LEU A 83 22.58 26.67 29.68
CA LEU A 83 21.89 26.15 28.49
C LEU A 83 21.76 24.61 28.50
N TRP A 84 22.84 23.93 28.91
CA TRP A 84 22.84 22.46 29.01
C TRP A 84 21.88 21.93 30.08
N GLN A 85 21.78 22.60 31.21
CA GLN A 85 20.82 22.23 32.25
C GLN A 85 19.37 22.47 31.83
N LYS A 86 19.11 23.54 31.04
CA LYS A 86 17.77 23.79 30.47
C LYS A 86 17.38 22.70 29.46
N ILE A 87 18.32 22.30 28.58
CA ILE A 87 18.12 21.22 27.62
C ILE A 87 17.90 19.90 28.34
N GLY A 88 18.74 19.57 29.34
CA GLY A 88 18.57 18.35 30.14
C GLY A 88 17.25 18.27 30.86
N ASN A 89 16.80 19.39 31.45
CA ASN A 89 15.52 19.49 32.12
C ASN A 89 14.33 19.36 31.14
N PHE A 90 14.45 20.01 29.95
CA PHE A 90 13.46 19.87 28.89
C PHE A 90 13.32 18.44 28.40
N ILE A 91 14.44 17.73 28.15
CA ILE A 91 14.46 16.35 27.73
C ILE A 91 13.84 15.44 28.81
N TYR A 92 14.21 15.66 30.09
CA TYR A 92 13.70 14.87 31.21
C TYR A 92 12.18 15.00 31.40
N HIS A 93 11.66 16.23 31.34
CA HIS A 93 10.23 16.47 31.51
C HIS A 93 9.40 16.11 30.26
N ASN A 94 9.98 16.15 29.07
CA ASN A 94 9.28 15.89 27.82
C ASN A 94 9.70 14.57 27.16
N LYS A 95 10.31 13.64 27.91
CA LYS A 95 10.84 12.38 27.36
C LYS A 95 9.85 11.59 26.51
N TRP A 96 8.57 11.55 26.91
CA TRP A 96 7.53 10.86 26.18
C TRP A 96 7.18 11.57 24.85
N TRP A 97 7.05 12.89 24.90
CA TRP A 97 6.81 13.68 23.69
C TRP A 97 8.00 13.66 22.73
N LEU A 98 9.22 13.70 23.26
CA LEU A 98 10.43 13.56 22.46
C LEU A 98 10.54 12.18 21.83
N GLY A 99 10.16 11.12 22.56
CA GLY A 99 10.10 9.76 22.03
C GLY A 99 9.09 9.65 20.87
N ILE A 100 7.91 10.21 21.04
CA ILE A 100 6.88 10.26 19.97
C ILE A 100 7.37 11.08 18.77
N ALA A 101 7.95 12.26 19.01
CA ALA A 101 8.49 13.09 17.93
C ALA A 101 9.62 12.38 17.18
N ALA A 102 10.56 11.76 17.89
CA ALA A 102 11.64 10.96 17.27
C ALA A 102 11.09 9.80 16.45
N PHE A 103 10.06 9.12 16.93
CA PHE A 103 9.38 8.06 16.18
C PHE A 103 8.79 8.57 14.87
N PHE A 104 8.07 9.70 14.89
CA PHE A 104 7.50 10.27 13.65
C PHE A 104 8.59 10.76 12.69
N VAL A 105 9.68 11.33 13.18
CA VAL A 105 10.82 11.72 12.34
C VAL A 105 11.47 10.49 11.70
N PHE A 106 11.63 9.40 12.46
CA PHE A 106 12.15 8.13 11.94
C PHE A 106 11.23 7.54 10.87
N VAL A 107 9.92 7.48 11.13
CA VAL A 107 8.94 6.98 10.16
C VAL A 107 8.93 7.84 8.89
N ALA A 108 8.91 9.17 9.03
CA ALA A 108 8.96 10.08 7.90
C ALA A 108 10.27 9.92 7.10
N GLY A 109 11.40 9.81 7.77
CA GLY A 109 12.70 9.56 7.16
C GLY A 109 12.74 8.21 6.42
N PHE A 110 12.16 7.18 7.02
CA PHE A 110 12.05 5.86 6.39
C PHE A 110 11.17 5.90 5.14
N LEU A 111 10.00 6.55 5.20
CA LEU A 111 9.10 6.69 4.04
C LEU A 111 9.73 7.51 2.90
N ILE A 112 10.49 8.57 3.24
CA ILE A 112 11.23 9.35 2.25
C ILE A 112 12.35 8.50 1.64
N TYR A 113 13.10 7.80 2.47
CA TYR A 113 14.16 6.90 2.02
C TYR A 113 13.60 5.82 1.09
N ASP A 114 12.53 5.13 1.49
CA ASP A 114 11.85 4.12 0.69
C ASP A 114 11.40 4.69 -0.66
N LYS A 115 10.75 5.86 -0.65
CA LYS A 115 10.28 6.51 -1.88
C LYS A 115 11.41 6.93 -2.83
N VAL A 116 12.56 7.31 -2.30
CA VAL A 116 13.73 7.75 -3.11
C VAL A 116 14.55 6.57 -3.61
N THR A 117 14.60 5.46 -2.85
CA THR A 117 15.40 4.28 -3.19
C THR A 117 14.62 3.21 -3.95
N THR A 118 13.28 3.28 -3.98
CA THR A 118 12.46 2.35 -4.74
C THR A 118 12.56 2.70 -6.23
N VAL A 119 13.22 1.83 -6.99
CA VAL A 119 13.24 1.90 -8.46
C VAL A 119 11.81 1.68 -8.97
N LYS A 120 11.32 2.61 -9.75
CA LYS A 120 10.01 2.50 -10.38
C LYS A 120 10.18 1.97 -11.79
N SER A 121 9.37 0.99 -12.14
CA SER A 121 9.36 0.52 -13.50
C SER A 121 8.87 1.60 -14.47
N ASP A 122 9.58 1.73 -15.57
CA ASP A 122 9.19 2.61 -16.71
C ASP A 122 8.07 1.99 -17.52
N ILE A 123 8.04 0.67 -17.60
CA ILE A 123 7.01 -0.08 -18.31
C ILE A 123 6.65 -1.36 -17.55
N ASN A 124 5.35 -1.67 -17.55
CA ASN A 124 4.84 -2.95 -17.04
C ASN A 124 4.39 -3.82 -18.19
N ILE A 125 4.92 -5.04 -18.26
CA ILE A 125 4.66 -6.02 -19.32
C ILE A 125 4.01 -7.25 -18.68
N LEU A 126 2.97 -7.78 -19.28
CA LEU A 126 2.36 -9.04 -18.84
C LEU A 126 2.85 -10.18 -19.74
N LEU A 127 3.43 -11.21 -19.15
CA LEU A 127 3.71 -12.47 -19.83
C LEU A 127 2.60 -13.47 -19.49
N ILE A 128 1.74 -13.75 -20.46
CA ILE A 128 0.57 -14.63 -20.31
C ILE A 128 0.83 -15.88 -21.14
N SER A 129 1.38 -16.89 -20.54
CA SER A 129 1.73 -18.15 -21.22
C SER A 129 1.89 -19.30 -20.23
N ASP A 130 1.69 -20.52 -20.72
CA ASP A 130 1.95 -21.76 -19.98
C ASP A 130 3.32 -22.34 -20.27
N ASP A 131 4.09 -21.71 -21.11
CA ASP A 131 5.40 -22.21 -21.49
C ASP A 131 6.38 -22.06 -20.32
N SER A 132 6.72 -23.21 -19.71
CA SER A 132 7.68 -23.25 -18.59
C SER A 132 9.09 -22.85 -19.00
N ASP A 133 9.45 -23.07 -20.28
CA ASP A 133 10.78 -22.75 -20.79
C ASP A 133 10.93 -21.25 -20.96
N LEU A 134 9.88 -20.53 -21.35
CA LEU A 134 9.85 -19.06 -21.32
C LEU A 134 10.06 -18.53 -19.91
N TYR A 135 9.44 -19.15 -18.91
CA TYR A 135 9.64 -18.75 -17.52
C TYR A 135 11.08 -18.95 -17.03
N GLN A 136 11.75 -20.01 -17.47
CA GLN A 136 13.17 -20.23 -17.13
C GLN A 136 14.07 -19.11 -17.69
N HIS A 137 13.69 -18.51 -18.82
CA HIS A 137 14.39 -17.40 -19.45
C HIS A 137 13.88 -16.01 -19.00
N TYR A 138 13.04 -15.95 -17.98
CA TYR A 138 12.46 -14.73 -17.44
C TYR A 138 13.49 -13.61 -17.20
N ARG A 139 14.64 -13.94 -16.62
CA ARG A 139 15.69 -12.98 -16.33
C ARG A 139 16.27 -12.35 -17.60
N TYR A 140 16.54 -13.16 -18.61
CA TYR A 140 17.05 -12.68 -19.88
C TYR A 140 16.01 -11.86 -20.65
N MET A 141 14.73 -12.24 -20.57
CA MET A 141 13.65 -11.45 -21.11
C MET A 141 13.57 -10.08 -20.43
N LEU A 142 13.71 -10.04 -19.10
CA LEU A 142 13.70 -8.78 -18.35
C LEU A 142 14.86 -7.88 -18.80
N ASP A 143 16.08 -8.41 -18.85
CA ASP A 143 17.28 -7.69 -19.31
C ASP A 143 17.11 -7.19 -20.78
N TYR A 144 16.45 -7.98 -21.62
CA TYR A 144 16.13 -7.58 -23.00
C TYR A 144 15.14 -6.40 -23.03
N PHE A 145 14.08 -6.46 -22.24
CA PHE A 145 13.10 -5.36 -22.18
C PHE A 145 13.68 -4.10 -21.53
N ASP A 146 14.50 -4.24 -20.48
CA ASP A 146 15.23 -3.10 -19.89
C ASP A 146 16.07 -2.38 -20.95
N SER A 147 16.77 -3.15 -21.79
CA SER A 147 17.63 -2.59 -22.86
C SER A 147 16.84 -1.88 -23.97
N ASN A 148 15.58 -2.24 -24.18
CA ASN A 148 14.69 -1.65 -25.20
C ASN A 148 13.71 -0.61 -24.63
N THR A 149 13.70 -0.41 -23.31
CA THR A 149 12.89 0.58 -22.61
C THR A 149 13.71 1.87 -22.44
N GLY A 150 13.07 3.02 -22.47
CA GLY A 150 13.70 4.29 -22.13
C GLY A 150 13.45 4.64 -20.67
N ASP A 151 14.28 5.49 -20.08
CA ASP A 151 14.02 6.14 -18.78
C ASP A 151 12.84 7.12 -18.95
N TYR A 152 11.63 6.61 -18.80
CA TYR A 152 10.41 7.39 -19.01
C TYR A 152 9.98 8.14 -17.75
N ASN A 153 10.37 7.66 -16.60
CA ASN A 153 10.06 8.28 -15.31
C ASN A 153 11.12 9.33 -14.89
N ASN A 154 12.24 9.43 -15.63
CA ASN A 154 13.37 10.33 -15.41
C ASN A 154 14.03 10.15 -14.04
N ASP A 155 14.14 8.92 -13.55
CA ASP A 155 14.85 8.62 -12.31
C ASP A 155 16.34 8.27 -12.53
N GLY A 156 16.77 8.15 -13.78
CA GLY A 156 18.13 7.89 -14.22
C GLY A 156 18.44 6.42 -14.50
N ASP A 157 17.51 5.53 -14.24
CA ASP A 157 17.59 4.10 -14.52
C ASP A 157 16.54 3.71 -15.57
N THR A 158 16.78 2.61 -16.29
CA THR A 158 15.77 2.00 -17.18
C THR A 158 15.32 0.69 -16.53
N CYS A 159 14.05 0.54 -16.30
CA CYS A 159 13.50 -0.62 -15.60
C CYS A 159 12.18 -1.08 -16.21
N ALA A 160 12.17 -2.26 -16.81
CA ALA A 160 10.94 -2.94 -17.19
C ALA A 160 10.49 -3.86 -16.05
N ASN A 161 9.20 -3.98 -15.84
CA ASN A 161 8.61 -4.94 -14.92
C ASN A 161 7.84 -5.98 -15.73
N LEU A 162 8.29 -7.22 -15.67
CA LEU A 162 7.67 -8.34 -16.38
C LEU A 162 6.87 -9.18 -15.37
N LEU A 163 5.56 -9.18 -15.48
CA LEU A 163 4.68 -9.96 -14.62
C LEU A 163 4.25 -11.23 -15.34
N TYR A 164 4.70 -12.40 -14.87
CA TYR A 164 4.32 -13.69 -15.41
C TYR A 164 3.00 -14.18 -14.82
N ILE A 165 2.05 -14.51 -15.68
CA ILE A 165 0.73 -15.05 -15.33
C ILE A 165 0.55 -16.37 -16.09
N PRO A 166 0.82 -17.52 -15.46
CA PRO A 166 0.55 -18.81 -16.05
C PRO A 166 -0.96 -19.04 -16.16
N ILE A 167 -1.41 -19.56 -17.32
CA ILE A 167 -2.83 -19.76 -17.61
C ILE A 167 -3.26 -21.22 -17.55
N SER A 168 -2.33 -22.15 -17.31
CA SER A 168 -2.69 -23.55 -17.18
C SER A 168 -3.36 -23.89 -15.86
N GLY A 169 -4.45 -24.56 -16.01
CA GLY A 169 -5.03 -25.42 -14.98
C GLY A 169 -4.73 -26.88 -15.26
N ASP A 170 -3.52 -27.25 -15.73
CA ASP A 170 -3.22 -28.62 -16.15
C ASP A 170 -2.94 -29.55 -14.94
N ASP A 171 -3.60 -30.44 -14.80
CA ASP A 171 -4.22 -31.76 -14.86
C ASP A 171 -3.60 -32.86 -14.02
N SER A 172 -2.81 -32.65 -12.99
CA SER A 172 -2.42 -33.77 -12.15
C SER A 172 -3.10 -33.91 -10.78
N ASP A 173 -3.66 -32.81 -10.23
CA ASP A 173 -4.36 -32.87 -8.93
C ASP A 173 -5.50 -31.82 -8.83
N GLY A 174 -6.54 -32.05 -9.54
CA GLY A 174 -7.75 -31.25 -9.81
C GLY A 174 -8.32 -30.23 -8.82
N LYS A 175 -7.80 -30.10 -7.59
CA LYS A 175 -8.29 -29.11 -6.62
C LYS A 175 -7.29 -27.98 -6.34
N THR A 176 -6.00 -28.29 -6.31
CA THR A 176 -4.95 -27.28 -6.01
C THR A 176 -4.73 -26.40 -7.24
N MET A 177 -4.88 -26.95 -8.42
CA MET A 177 -4.71 -26.25 -9.70
C MET A 177 -5.89 -25.33 -10.04
N MET A 178 -7.12 -25.72 -9.70
CA MET A 178 -8.30 -24.89 -9.90
C MET A 178 -8.19 -23.58 -9.09
N ASN A 179 -7.67 -23.65 -7.87
CA ASN A 179 -7.44 -22.45 -7.05
C ASN A 179 -6.30 -21.57 -7.62
N ALA A 180 -5.26 -22.16 -8.21
CA ALA A 180 -4.18 -21.43 -8.85
C ALA A 180 -4.66 -20.73 -10.12
N TYR A 181 -5.41 -21.42 -10.97
CA TYR A 181 -6.02 -20.87 -12.16
C TYR A 181 -6.95 -19.69 -11.84
N ASP A 182 -7.86 -19.85 -10.88
CA ASP A 182 -8.77 -18.79 -10.45
C ASP A 182 -8.00 -17.56 -9.89
N SER A 183 -6.90 -17.82 -9.18
CA SER A 183 -6.03 -16.75 -8.68
C SER A 183 -5.32 -16.02 -9.82
N ASN A 184 -4.79 -16.73 -10.80
CA ASN A 184 -4.10 -16.15 -11.96
C ASN A 184 -5.06 -15.37 -12.84
N LEU A 185 -6.27 -15.90 -13.07
CA LEU A 185 -7.33 -15.20 -13.80
C LEU A 185 -7.78 -13.92 -13.07
N SER A 186 -7.90 -13.99 -11.75
CA SER A 186 -8.19 -12.81 -10.92
C SER A 186 -7.08 -11.76 -11.00
N GLN A 187 -5.81 -12.20 -11.00
CA GLN A 187 -4.65 -11.35 -11.17
C GLN A 187 -4.64 -10.69 -12.56
N LEU A 188 -4.87 -11.46 -13.62
CA LEU A 188 -4.97 -10.94 -14.99
C LEU A 188 -6.08 -9.88 -15.10
N THR A 189 -7.26 -10.19 -14.59
CA THR A 189 -8.40 -9.27 -14.56
C THR A 189 -8.05 -7.97 -13.83
N THR A 190 -7.37 -8.07 -12.69
CA THR A 190 -6.92 -6.93 -11.91
C THR A 190 -5.94 -6.07 -12.70
N GLN A 191 -4.94 -6.68 -13.36
CA GLN A 191 -3.97 -5.96 -14.19
C GLN A 191 -4.66 -5.25 -15.38
N PHE A 192 -5.67 -5.88 -15.96
CA PHE A 192 -6.45 -5.27 -17.04
C PHE A 192 -7.26 -4.07 -16.54
N GLN A 193 -7.83 -4.17 -15.34
CA GLN A 193 -8.60 -3.07 -14.72
C GLN A 193 -7.71 -1.90 -14.28
N LEU A 194 -6.50 -2.17 -13.79
CA LEU A 194 -5.56 -1.12 -13.38
C LEU A 194 -5.11 -0.26 -14.57
N GLY A 195 -4.91 -0.85 -15.76
CA GLY A 195 -4.46 -0.13 -16.96
C GLY A 195 -3.02 0.33 -16.89
N GLU A 196 -2.21 -0.28 -16.03
CA GLU A 196 -0.77 0.02 -15.90
C GLU A 196 0.06 -0.79 -16.90
N SER A 197 -0.35 -2.02 -17.18
CA SER A 197 0.32 -2.92 -18.11
C SER A 197 -0.37 -2.87 -19.48
N MET A 198 0.17 -2.07 -20.39
CA MET A 198 -0.35 -1.94 -21.75
C MET A 198 0.32 -2.88 -22.75
N MET A 199 1.53 -3.35 -22.47
CA MET A 199 2.22 -4.34 -23.30
C MET A 199 1.97 -5.74 -22.72
N ILE A 200 1.65 -6.68 -23.61
CA ILE A 200 1.48 -8.10 -23.25
C ILE A 200 2.34 -8.97 -24.15
N ILE A 201 2.81 -10.08 -23.61
CA ILE A 201 3.40 -11.21 -24.34
C ILE A 201 2.44 -12.36 -24.16
N ALA A 202 1.96 -12.90 -25.25
CA ALA A 202 0.91 -13.91 -25.25
C ALA A 202 1.11 -14.94 -26.35
N ASP A 203 0.43 -16.05 -26.26
CA ASP A 203 0.39 -17.12 -27.26
C ASP A 203 -1.07 -17.43 -27.65
N SER A 204 -1.29 -18.26 -28.64
CA SER A 204 -2.63 -18.64 -29.10
C SER A 204 -3.48 -19.35 -28.03
N LYS A 205 -2.87 -19.94 -26.99
CA LYS A 205 -3.60 -20.56 -25.88
C LYS A 205 -4.21 -19.51 -24.98
N SER A 206 -3.54 -18.37 -24.85
CA SER A 206 -4.00 -17.22 -24.06
C SER A 206 -5.04 -16.36 -24.80
N ASP A 207 -5.21 -16.50 -26.11
CA ASP A 207 -6.14 -15.71 -26.91
C ASP A 207 -7.60 -15.74 -26.42
N LYS A 208 -8.02 -16.85 -25.82
CA LYS A 208 -9.36 -16.95 -25.23
C LYS A 208 -9.57 -16.07 -24.01
N LEU A 209 -8.51 -15.70 -23.32
CA LEU A 209 -8.53 -14.84 -22.13
C LEU A 209 -8.22 -13.40 -22.49
N VAL A 210 -7.33 -13.20 -23.46
CA VAL A 210 -6.89 -11.89 -23.92
C VAL A 210 -7.92 -11.25 -24.86
N GLU A 211 -8.62 -12.06 -25.67
CA GLU A 211 -9.56 -11.60 -26.70
C GLU A 211 -8.93 -10.51 -27.60
N PRO A 212 -7.91 -10.87 -28.43
CA PRO A 212 -7.07 -9.91 -29.13
C PRO A 212 -7.84 -8.91 -29.98
N GLU A 213 -8.93 -9.33 -30.65
CA GLU A 213 -9.75 -8.45 -31.47
C GLU A 213 -10.38 -7.28 -30.68
N ASP A 214 -10.78 -7.55 -29.46
CA ASP A 214 -11.47 -6.57 -28.61
C ASP A 214 -10.49 -5.74 -27.78
N THR A 215 -9.42 -6.37 -27.30
CA THR A 215 -8.51 -5.77 -26.31
C THR A 215 -7.25 -5.15 -26.89
N LEU A 216 -6.73 -5.66 -28.03
CA LEU A 216 -5.45 -5.23 -28.58
C LEU A 216 -5.61 -4.22 -29.71
N ALA A 217 -4.65 -3.33 -29.78
CA ALA A 217 -4.51 -2.39 -30.89
C ALA A 217 -4.13 -3.11 -32.19
N ASN A 218 -4.53 -2.55 -33.32
CA ASN A 218 -4.12 -3.06 -34.61
C ASN A 218 -2.67 -2.59 -34.91
N LEU A 219 -1.72 -3.49 -34.75
CA LEU A 219 -0.31 -3.19 -34.94
C LEU A 219 0.08 -3.02 -36.40
N GLU A 220 -0.67 -3.60 -37.37
CA GLU A 220 -0.42 -3.35 -38.79
C GLU A 220 -0.65 -1.88 -39.19
N GLU A 221 -1.56 -1.19 -38.51
CA GLU A 221 -1.78 0.22 -38.70
C GLU A 221 -0.67 1.08 -38.09
N LEU A 222 -0.12 0.64 -36.93
CA LEU A 222 0.93 1.36 -36.23
C LEU A 222 2.32 1.11 -36.84
N PHE A 223 2.58 -0.10 -37.34
CA PHE A 223 3.88 -0.57 -37.81
C PHE A 223 3.77 -1.28 -39.19
N PRO A 224 3.28 -0.61 -40.23
CA PRO A 224 2.95 -1.25 -41.52
C PRO A 224 4.17 -1.79 -42.28
N SER A 225 5.37 -1.38 -41.90
CA SER A 225 6.61 -1.78 -42.58
C SER A 225 7.29 -2.98 -41.95
N CYS A 226 6.82 -3.46 -40.81
CA CYS A 226 7.44 -4.58 -40.09
C CYS A 226 6.89 -5.92 -40.60
N PRO A 227 7.72 -6.83 -41.15
CA PRO A 227 7.26 -8.10 -41.69
C PRO A 227 6.78 -9.10 -40.62
N TYR A 228 7.18 -8.90 -39.35
CA TYR A 228 6.82 -9.75 -38.23
C TYR A 228 5.54 -9.32 -37.54
N VAL A 229 5.02 -8.13 -37.88
CA VAL A 229 3.75 -7.63 -37.36
C VAL A 229 2.59 -8.25 -38.12
N LYS A 230 1.63 -8.80 -37.41
CA LYS A 230 0.36 -9.27 -37.94
C LYS A 230 -0.74 -8.72 -37.07
N ARG A 231 -1.76 -8.15 -37.63
CA ARG A 231 -2.96 -7.52 -37.04
C ARG A 231 -2.84 -7.03 -35.59
N TYR A 232 -2.70 -7.91 -34.62
CA TYR A 232 -2.70 -7.56 -33.19
C TYR A 232 -1.37 -7.82 -32.48
N GLY A 233 -0.39 -8.41 -33.13
CA GLY A 233 0.85 -8.83 -32.50
C GLY A 233 2.09 -8.69 -33.38
N LEU A 234 3.20 -8.40 -32.74
CA LEU A 234 4.56 -8.63 -33.24
C LEU A 234 4.93 -10.07 -32.92
N TYR A 235 4.96 -10.94 -33.89
CA TYR A 235 5.31 -12.35 -33.73
C TYR A 235 6.82 -12.52 -33.60
N LEU A 236 7.24 -13.25 -32.56
CA LEU A 236 8.64 -13.34 -32.16
C LEU A 236 9.37 -14.51 -32.81
N SER A 237 8.63 -15.52 -33.28
CA SER A 237 9.21 -16.64 -34.02
C SER A 237 9.85 -16.18 -35.33
N GLY A 238 11.04 -16.68 -35.60
CA GLY A 238 11.81 -16.31 -36.79
C GLY A 238 12.54 -14.96 -36.69
N THR A 239 12.49 -14.30 -35.54
CA THR A 239 13.30 -13.12 -35.22
C THR A 239 14.51 -13.52 -34.36
N ASP A 240 15.43 -12.58 -34.13
CA ASP A 240 16.57 -12.79 -33.22
C ASP A 240 16.18 -12.79 -31.74
N PHE A 241 14.90 -12.65 -31.39
CA PHE A 241 14.42 -12.59 -30.01
C PHE A 241 14.84 -13.82 -29.20
N ALA A 242 14.64 -15.03 -29.74
CA ALA A 242 15.05 -16.27 -29.06
C ALA A 242 16.54 -16.25 -28.66
N LYS A 243 17.40 -15.76 -29.54
CA LYS A 243 18.83 -15.63 -29.30
C LYS A 243 19.13 -14.55 -28.24
N GLN A 244 18.41 -13.43 -28.26
CA GLN A 244 18.58 -12.34 -27.30
C GLN A 244 18.24 -12.76 -25.88
N ILE A 245 17.23 -13.63 -25.72
CA ILE A 245 16.83 -14.14 -24.39
C ILE A 245 17.56 -15.45 -24.01
N GLY A 246 18.56 -15.88 -24.81
CA GLY A 246 19.33 -17.10 -24.53
C GLY A 246 18.54 -18.41 -24.65
N TYR A 247 17.50 -18.43 -25.47
CA TYR A 247 16.68 -19.61 -25.72
C TYR A 247 17.43 -20.61 -26.61
N GLU A 248 17.95 -21.70 -26.00
CA GLU A 248 18.92 -22.59 -26.66
C GLU A 248 18.33 -23.44 -27.81
N GLU A 249 17.04 -23.70 -27.82
CA GLU A 249 16.37 -24.49 -28.86
C GLU A 249 16.15 -23.70 -30.18
N GLY A 250 16.62 -22.48 -30.25
CA GLY A 250 16.71 -21.69 -31.47
C GLY A 250 15.45 -20.97 -31.91
N ASN A 251 14.27 -21.35 -31.44
CA ASN A 251 13.02 -20.64 -31.74
C ASN A 251 12.09 -20.66 -30.56
N VAL A 252 11.57 -19.51 -30.19
CA VAL A 252 10.41 -19.38 -29.30
C VAL A 252 9.16 -19.98 -29.96
N PRO A 253 8.07 -20.28 -29.21
CA PRO A 253 6.84 -20.77 -29.80
C PRO A 253 6.40 -19.96 -31.03
N GLU A 254 5.95 -20.64 -32.10
CA GLU A 254 5.60 -19.99 -33.37
C GLU A 254 4.48 -18.95 -33.24
N ASP A 255 3.63 -19.13 -32.27
CA ASP A 255 2.47 -18.31 -31.96
C ASP A 255 2.70 -17.27 -30.86
N LEU A 256 3.94 -17.20 -30.32
CA LEU A 256 4.30 -16.20 -29.34
C LEU A 256 4.36 -14.79 -29.95
N TYR A 257 3.64 -13.85 -29.39
CA TYR A 257 3.61 -12.48 -29.90
C TYR A 257 3.64 -11.45 -28.77
N ILE A 258 4.08 -10.23 -29.10
CA ILE A 258 3.92 -9.03 -28.27
C ILE A 258 2.75 -8.24 -28.81
N GLY A 259 1.77 -7.93 -27.97
CA GLY A 259 0.63 -7.10 -28.26
C GLY A 259 0.59 -5.84 -27.42
N ILE A 260 -0.13 -4.83 -27.87
CA ILE A 260 -0.41 -3.60 -27.11
C ILE A 260 -1.91 -3.51 -26.88
N ARG A 261 -2.30 -3.32 -25.63
CA ARG A 261 -3.71 -3.15 -25.28
C ARG A 261 -4.23 -1.79 -25.74
N LYS A 262 -5.47 -1.75 -26.19
CA LYS A 262 -6.16 -0.47 -26.48
C LYS A 262 -6.31 0.36 -25.20
N PRO A 263 -6.19 1.69 -25.26
CA PRO A 263 -6.45 2.56 -24.12
C PRO A 263 -7.97 2.63 -23.88
N THR A 264 -8.48 1.68 -23.09
CA THR A 264 -9.89 1.63 -22.69
C THR A 264 -10.06 2.23 -21.29
N LYS A 265 -11.29 2.43 -20.85
CA LYS A 265 -11.59 2.92 -19.50
C LYS A 265 -11.09 1.92 -18.46
N THR A 266 -10.21 2.37 -17.58
CA THR A 266 -9.60 1.59 -16.50
C THR A 266 -9.87 2.24 -15.13
N LEU A 267 -9.31 1.69 -14.06
CA LEU A 267 -9.32 2.32 -12.74
C LEU A 267 -8.35 3.50 -12.65
N SER A 268 -7.32 3.53 -13.50
CA SER A 268 -6.42 4.67 -13.65
C SER A 268 -7.11 5.83 -14.39
N SER A 269 -6.54 7.03 -14.30
CA SER A 269 -7.05 8.16 -15.08
C SER A 269 -6.88 7.93 -16.58
N ASP A 270 -7.77 8.47 -17.39
CA ASP A 270 -7.69 8.37 -18.86
C ASP A 270 -6.33 8.87 -19.39
N LYS A 271 -5.79 9.92 -18.76
CA LYS A 271 -4.45 10.43 -19.08
C LYS A 271 -3.36 9.39 -18.78
N THR A 272 -3.38 8.78 -17.58
CA THR A 272 -2.38 7.78 -17.21
C THR A 272 -2.44 6.56 -18.12
N THR A 273 -3.65 6.12 -18.45
CA THR A 273 -3.87 5.01 -19.38
C THR A 273 -3.32 5.32 -20.78
N GLN A 274 -3.53 6.55 -21.27
CA GLN A 274 -2.99 6.99 -22.55
C GLN A 274 -1.46 7.12 -22.51
N ASP A 275 -0.92 7.71 -21.44
CA ASP A 275 0.54 7.83 -21.26
C ASP A 275 1.20 6.42 -21.28
N ASN A 276 0.63 5.44 -20.56
CA ASN A 276 1.12 4.05 -20.55
C ASN A 276 1.01 3.38 -21.93
N TYR A 277 -0.05 3.66 -22.67
CA TYR A 277 -0.21 3.19 -24.05
C TYR A 277 0.90 3.76 -24.95
N ASP A 278 1.14 5.05 -24.89
CA ASP A 278 2.16 5.73 -25.68
C ASP A 278 3.57 5.20 -25.34
N LEU A 279 3.84 4.89 -24.08
CA LEU A 279 5.09 4.26 -23.65
C LEU A 279 5.22 2.83 -24.22
N ALA A 280 4.17 2.03 -24.17
CA ALA A 280 4.16 0.70 -24.77
C ALA A 280 4.41 0.73 -26.28
N VAL A 281 3.82 1.68 -27.00
CA VAL A 281 4.06 1.88 -28.46
C VAL A 281 5.52 2.23 -28.72
N ARG A 282 6.12 3.14 -27.94
CA ARG A 282 7.53 3.52 -28.10
C ARG A 282 8.47 2.35 -27.80
N THR A 283 8.23 1.62 -26.72
CA THR A 283 9.04 0.43 -26.40
C THR A 283 8.92 -0.62 -27.50
N LEU A 284 7.72 -0.86 -28.03
CA LEU A 284 7.55 -1.80 -29.15
C LEU A 284 8.28 -1.34 -30.41
N GLN A 285 8.31 -0.03 -30.70
CA GLN A 285 9.10 0.50 -31.80
C GLN A 285 10.59 0.20 -31.63
N ASN A 286 11.14 0.40 -30.42
CA ASN A 286 12.54 0.08 -30.13
C ASN A 286 12.84 -1.41 -30.33
N ILE A 287 11.92 -2.28 -29.89
CA ILE A 287 12.02 -3.72 -30.09
C ILE A 287 12.00 -4.09 -31.58
N ILE A 288 11.11 -3.49 -32.36
CA ILE A 288 11.04 -3.70 -33.81
C ILE A 288 12.35 -3.26 -34.48
N ASP A 289 12.87 -2.10 -34.10
CA ASP A 289 14.13 -1.56 -34.65
C ASP A 289 15.32 -2.45 -34.27
N ASP A 290 15.31 -3.05 -33.08
CA ASP A 290 16.35 -3.99 -32.67
C ASP A 290 16.28 -5.33 -33.40
N LEU A 291 15.08 -5.90 -33.54
CA LEU A 291 14.84 -7.18 -34.24
C LEU A 291 14.98 -7.07 -35.76
N SER A 292 15.07 -5.85 -36.32
CA SER A 292 15.19 -5.60 -37.74
C SER A 292 16.63 -5.33 -38.20
N LYS A 293 17.60 -5.34 -37.26
CA LYS A 293 19.04 -5.17 -37.55
C LYS A 293 19.65 -6.43 -38.11
#